data_568a8b35c334b656d146dd7cdb45d2aa
#
_entry.id   568a8b35c334b656d146dd7cdb45d2aa
#
_cell.length_a   1.000
_cell.length_b   1.000
_cell.length_c   1.000
_cell.angle_alpha   90.00
_cell.angle_beta   90.00
_cell.angle_gamma   90.00
#
_symmetry.space_group_name_H-M   'P 1'
#
loop_
_entity.id
_entity.type
_entity.pdbx_description
1 polymer ?
#
loop_
_entity_poly.entity_id
_entity_poly.type
_entity_poly.pdbx_seq_one_letter_code
_entity_poly.pdbx_strand_id
1 'polypeptide(L)'
;MQMENNWKVMKEENGKQHNGQNMLKETGQFPTQDIPNDDEQLTMRDLTVGYDRIPLIKNINLGVRPGEILTLIGPNGSGKSTILKTITKQLKTIGGSVFLGKESMRELTDSEISRHLSMVMTERIHTELLSGRDVVATGRYPYTGRLGILSQQDWKKVDEAIALVHAGEVQQQDFRRISDGQRQRLMLARAICQDTQVLILDEPTSYLDMGFKLDILTTIRMLARKKNLAVIMSLHELDLAQKISDTIACVKGDRIDRVGTPEEIFSGNYVQQLYGVKPQQFEPQTGQVFMERPEGIPEVFVIGGGGTGLAVYNRLQRQNIPFAAGILQENDVEYAAASALAACVFSEKAFFPVSEETFLRAKQMLGSCKTCICALTEFGPYNEKNRQLYEYAKKLGKVCAEI
;
A
#
# COMPACT_ATOMS: atom_id res chain seq x y z
N MET A 1 -37.38 35.74 -6.89
CA MET A 1 -38.31 36.35 -5.90
C MET A 1 -39.13 35.26 -5.24
N GLN A 2 -38.49 34.17 -4.77
CA GLN A 2 -39.12 33.07 -4.03
C GLN A 2 -38.08 32.27 -3.17
N MET A 3 -36.88 32.78 -2.96
CA MET A 3 -35.85 32.14 -2.11
C MET A 3 -35.41 32.99 -0.89
N GLU A 4 -36.06 34.11 -0.57
CA GLU A 4 -35.70 34.98 0.56
C GLU A 4 -36.63 34.90 1.79
N ASN A 5 -37.68 34.08 1.74
CA ASN A 5 -38.66 34.02 2.84
C ASN A 5 -38.52 32.85 3.82
N ASN A 6 -37.54 31.97 3.66
CA ASN A 6 -37.37 30.82 4.59
C ASN A 6 -36.31 31.02 5.71
N TRP A 7 -35.70 32.22 5.81
CA TRP A 7 -34.69 32.50 6.82
C TRP A 7 -35.18 33.33 8.04
N LYS A 8 -36.46 33.76 8.00
CA LYS A 8 -37.04 34.60 9.09
C LYS A 8 -37.94 33.86 10.10
N VAL A 9 -38.26 32.59 9.90
CA VAL A 9 -39.16 31.85 10.80
C VAL A 9 -38.45 31.03 11.89
N MET A 10 -37.12 30.93 11.87
CA MET A 10 -36.36 30.18 12.88
C MET A 10 -35.69 31.04 13.99
N LYS A 11 -36.10 32.30 14.16
CA LYS A 11 -35.51 33.20 15.19
C LYS A 11 -36.46 33.65 16.34
N GLU A 12 -37.65 33.12 16.44
CA GLU A 12 -38.60 33.60 17.47
C GLU A 12 -39.21 32.53 18.42
N GLU A 13 -38.57 31.40 18.62
CA GLU A 13 -38.93 30.52 19.73
C GLU A 13 -37.70 30.03 20.47
N ASN A 14 -37.22 30.77 21.44
CA ASN A 14 -36.64 30.34 22.69
C ASN A 14 -36.03 31.53 23.47
N GLY A 15 -36.89 32.37 23.96
CA GLY A 15 -36.59 33.31 25.02
C GLY A 15 -37.53 33.09 26.20
N LYS A 16 -37.13 32.31 27.20
CA LYS A 16 -37.59 32.50 28.59
C LYS A 16 -36.65 31.79 29.58
N GLN A 17 -35.85 32.59 30.21
CA GLN A 17 -35.43 32.61 31.64
C GLN A 17 -35.36 31.27 32.42
N HIS A 18 -34.16 30.96 32.95
CA HIS A 18 -34.02 30.83 34.41
C HIS A 18 -32.62 31.22 34.87
N ASN A 19 -32.60 32.17 35.79
CA ASN A 19 -31.48 32.56 36.65
C ASN A 19 -31.05 31.38 37.54
N GLY A 20 -29.74 31.19 37.70
CA GLY A 20 -29.20 30.31 38.71
C GLY A 20 -27.66 30.37 38.67
N GLN A 21 -27.08 31.27 39.44
CA GLN A 21 -25.64 31.33 39.75
C GLN A 21 -25.19 29.99 40.31
N ASN A 22 -24.20 29.35 39.67
CA ASN A 22 -23.18 28.57 40.37
C ASN A 22 -21.90 28.56 39.55
N MET A 23 -20.94 29.37 39.95
CA MET A 23 -19.56 29.28 39.60
C MET A 23 -19.00 27.96 40.19
N LEU A 24 -18.96 26.91 39.40
CA LEU A 24 -18.11 25.77 39.68
C LEU A 24 -16.91 25.83 38.73
N LYS A 25 -15.74 25.99 39.33
CA LYS A 25 -14.45 25.79 38.70
C LYS A 25 -14.44 24.38 38.12
N GLU A 26 -14.58 24.26 36.80
CA GLU A 26 -14.25 23.02 36.08
C GLU A 26 -12.72 22.86 36.10
N THR A 27 -12.23 22.21 37.15
CA THR A 27 -10.96 21.48 37.07
C THR A 27 -11.18 20.37 36.06
N GLY A 28 -10.65 20.58 34.86
CA GLY A 28 -10.67 19.55 33.79
C GLY A 28 -9.94 18.30 34.27
N GLN A 29 -10.68 17.38 34.84
CA GLN A 29 -10.25 16.00 34.96
C GLN A 29 -10.41 15.38 33.55
N PHE A 30 -9.27 15.26 32.84
CA PHE A 30 -9.19 14.41 31.68
C PHE A 30 -9.54 12.98 32.12
N PRO A 31 -10.32 12.21 31.32
CA PRO A 31 -10.62 10.82 31.66
C PRO A 31 -9.30 10.06 31.88
N THR A 32 -9.28 9.21 32.87
CA THR A 32 -8.18 8.30 33.22
C THR A 32 -7.69 7.63 31.93
N GLN A 33 -6.44 7.94 31.57
CA GLN A 33 -5.79 7.35 30.40
C GLN A 33 -5.72 5.84 30.62
N ASP A 34 -6.46 5.08 29.82
CA ASP A 34 -6.25 3.63 29.76
C ASP A 34 -4.82 3.40 29.29
N ILE A 35 -4.03 2.74 30.12
CA ILE A 35 -2.62 2.43 29.87
C ILE A 35 -2.57 1.56 28.59
N PRO A 36 -1.63 1.83 27.64
CA PRO A 36 -1.46 1.01 26.44
C PRO A 36 -1.24 -0.47 26.77
N ASN A 37 -1.55 -1.37 25.85
CA ASN A 37 -1.17 -2.77 25.98
C ASN A 37 0.34 -2.88 26.20
N ASP A 38 0.76 -3.65 27.18
CA ASP A 38 2.18 -3.82 27.57
C ASP A 38 3.08 -4.30 26.41
N ASP A 39 2.49 -4.86 25.36
CA ASP A 39 3.19 -5.45 24.21
C ASP A 39 3.41 -4.45 23.04
N GLU A 40 2.84 -3.24 23.08
CA GLU A 40 2.97 -2.29 21.99
C GLU A 40 4.11 -1.30 22.21
N GLN A 41 4.95 -1.08 21.18
CA GLN A 41 6.06 -0.13 21.22
C GLN A 41 5.61 1.30 20.90
N LEU A 42 4.60 1.46 20.04
CA LEU A 42 3.93 2.72 19.79
C LEU A 42 2.42 2.49 19.70
N THR A 43 1.65 3.31 20.38
CA THR A 43 0.19 3.20 20.44
C THR A 43 -0.48 4.58 20.19
N MET A 44 -1.52 4.57 19.38
CA MET A 44 -2.42 5.69 19.15
C MET A 44 -3.76 5.40 19.81
N ARG A 45 -4.27 6.33 20.63
CA ARG A 45 -5.57 6.23 21.31
C ARG A 45 -6.44 7.44 20.98
N ASP A 46 -7.58 7.17 20.34
CA ASP A 46 -8.57 8.15 19.88
C ASP A 46 -7.92 9.34 19.16
N LEU A 47 -6.78 9.06 18.49
CA LEU A 47 -5.97 10.09 17.87
C LEU A 47 -6.76 10.75 16.73
N THR A 48 -6.84 12.09 16.79
CA THR A 48 -7.43 12.92 15.73
C THR A 48 -6.36 13.80 15.14
N VAL A 49 -6.19 13.69 13.81
CA VAL A 49 -5.15 14.37 13.05
C VAL A 49 -5.74 15.29 11.98
N GLY A 50 -5.00 16.33 11.61
CA GLY A 50 -5.43 17.30 10.58
C GLY A 50 -4.55 18.53 10.57
N TYR A 51 -5.05 19.62 9.96
CA TYR A 51 -4.35 20.89 9.80
C TYR A 51 -5.17 22.03 10.41
N ASP A 52 -4.52 23.02 10.99
CA ASP A 52 -5.15 24.24 11.53
C ASP A 52 -6.37 23.99 12.44
N ARG A 53 -6.33 22.93 13.24
CA ARG A 53 -7.41 22.40 14.09
C ARG A 53 -8.62 21.86 13.31
N ILE A 54 -8.52 21.69 11.98
CA ILE A 54 -9.56 21.05 11.17
C ILE A 54 -9.25 19.56 11.13
N PRO A 55 -10.10 18.69 11.70
CA PRO A 55 -9.89 17.25 11.69
C PRO A 55 -9.95 16.69 10.27
N LEU A 56 -8.95 15.90 9.89
CA LEU A 56 -8.92 15.13 8.65
C LEU A 56 -9.28 13.67 8.92
N ILE A 57 -8.65 13.06 9.92
CA ILE A 57 -8.92 11.68 10.32
C ILE A 57 -9.13 11.66 11.84
N LYS A 58 -10.18 10.95 12.26
CA LYS A 58 -10.65 10.93 13.65
C LYS A 58 -10.58 9.53 14.24
N ASN A 59 -10.46 9.49 15.56
CA ASN A 59 -10.60 8.28 16.37
C ASN A 59 -9.68 7.14 15.90
N ILE A 60 -8.42 7.46 15.64
CA ILE A 60 -7.41 6.46 15.25
C ILE A 60 -7.00 5.69 16.51
N ASN A 61 -7.25 4.38 16.49
CA ASN A 61 -6.84 3.44 17.50
C ASN A 61 -5.99 2.37 16.81
N LEU A 62 -4.66 2.51 16.88
CA LEU A 62 -3.68 1.64 16.26
C LEU A 62 -2.49 1.46 17.19
N GLY A 63 -1.90 0.27 17.17
CA GLY A 63 -0.67 -0.04 17.85
C GLY A 63 0.27 -0.84 16.97
N VAL A 64 1.56 -0.78 17.26
CA VAL A 64 2.59 -1.60 16.62
C VAL A 64 3.50 -2.21 17.68
N ARG A 65 3.77 -3.50 17.56
CA ARG A 65 4.63 -4.25 18.47
C ARG A 65 6.09 -4.23 18.03
N PRO A 66 7.03 -4.49 18.96
CA PRO A 66 8.40 -4.75 18.59
C PRO A 66 8.49 -5.88 17.55
N GLY A 67 9.25 -5.65 16.48
CA GLY A 67 9.40 -6.62 15.41
C GLY A 67 8.28 -6.63 14.37
N GLU A 68 7.22 -5.86 14.55
CA GLU A 68 6.05 -5.79 13.65
C GLU A 68 6.20 -4.68 12.62
N ILE A 69 5.61 -4.89 11.44
CA ILE A 69 5.48 -3.91 10.36
C ILE A 69 3.99 -3.60 10.16
N LEU A 70 3.57 -2.41 10.56
CA LEU A 70 2.26 -1.84 10.32
C LEU A 70 2.30 -0.95 9.06
N THR A 71 1.50 -1.26 8.06
CA THR A 71 1.45 -0.48 6.82
C THR A 71 0.12 0.25 6.67
N LEU A 72 0.19 1.55 6.40
CA LEU A 72 -0.96 2.37 6.04
C LEU A 72 -1.17 2.32 4.53
N ILE A 73 -2.36 1.91 4.08
CA ILE A 73 -2.78 1.97 2.68
C ILE A 73 -4.04 2.83 2.52
N GLY A 74 -4.29 3.30 1.32
CA GLY A 74 -5.46 4.11 0.97
C GLY A 74 -5.19 5.07 -0.17
N PRO A 75 -6.21 5.65 -0.80
CA PRO A 75 -6.09 6.57 -1.92
C PRO A 75 -5.14 7.74 -1.65
N ASN A 76 -4.66 8.39 -2.71
CA ASN A 76 -3.87 9.61 -2.58
C ASN A 76 -4.71 10.69 -1.89
N GLY A 77 -4.09 11.45 -0.99
CA GLY A 77 -4.80 12.47 -0.20
C GLY A 77 -5.67 11.91 0.94
N SER A 78 -5.69 10.61 1.20
CA SER A 78 -6.48 10.02 2.31
C SER A 78 -5.95 10.38 3.71
N GLY A 79 -4.76 11.03 3.82
CA GLY A 79 -4.22 11.49 5.09
C GLY A 79 -3.19 10.57 5.75
N LYS A 80 -2.66 9.55 5.04
CA LYS A 80 -1.60 8.66 5.55
C LYS A 80 -0.40 9.45 6.09
N SER A 81 0.17 10.33 5.28
CA SER A 81 1.29 11.19 5.69
C SER A 81 0.92 12.15 6.83
N THR A 82 -0.35 12.58 6.92
CA THR A 82 -0.82 13.41 8.05
C THR A 82 -0.80 12.63 9.36
N ILE A 83 -1.19 11.35 9.34
CA ILE A 83 -1.05 10.44 10.49
C ILE A 83 0.42 10.36 10.90
N LEU A 84 1.32 10.02 9.95
CA LEU A 84 2.74 9.85 10.22
C LEU A 84 3.39 11.14 10.75
N LYS A 85 3.09 12.29 10.16
CA LYS A 85 3.56 13.60 10.62
C LYS A 85 3.05 13.96 12.01
N THR A 86 1.84 13.56 12.38
CA THR A 86 1.30 13.80 13.72
C THR A 86 1.96 12.89 14.75
N ILE A 87 2.17 11.62 14.44
CA ILE A 87 2.90 10.68 15.30
C ILE A 87 4.32 11.20 15.60
N THR A 88 4.97 11.79 14.61
CA THR A 88 6.34 12.35 14.75
C THR A 88 6.41 13.76 15.31
N LYS A 89 5.29 14.31 15.83
CA LYS A 89 5.15 15.69 16.31
C LYS A 89 5.47 16.79 15.27
N GLN A 90 5.60 16.49 13.99
CA GLN A 90 5.71 17.52 12.94
C GLN A 90 4.39 18.29 12.78
N LEU A 91 3.27 17.61 13.04
CA LEU A 91 1.96 18.22 13.13
C LEU A 91 1.41 18.09 14.55
N LYS A 92 0.71 19.12 15.01
CA LYS A 92 0.07 19.12 16.33
C LYS A 92 -1.11 18.16 16.33
N THR A 93 -1.21 17.33 17.36
CA THR A 93 -2.38 16.49 17.63
C THR A 93 -3.61 17.37 17.88
N ILE A 94 -4.73 17.08 17.23
CA ILE A 94 -6.01 17.79 17.44
C ILE A 94 -6.77 17.15 18.62
N GLY A 95 -6.75 15.83 18.74
CA GLY A 95 -7.36 15.09 19.84
C GLY A 95 -6.69 13.73 20.06
N GLY A 96 -7.00 13.07 21.16
CA GLY A 96 -6.42 11.76 21.50
C GLY A 96 -4.95 11.84 21.93
N SER A 97 -4.26 10.71 21.96
CA SER A 97 -2.89 10.60 22.46
C SER A 97 -2.06 9.60 21.68
N VAL A 98 -0.73 9.81 21.68
CA VAL A 98 0.26 8.87 21.16
C VAL A 98 1.19 8.50 22.31
N PHE A 99 1.49 7.21 22.46
CA PHE A 99 2.36 6.66 23.49
C PHE A 99 3.56 5.96 22.85
N LEU A 100 4.73 6.12 23.46
CA LEU A 100 5.94 5.31 23.22
C LEU A 100 6.11 4.38 24.42
N GLY A 101 5.84 3.08 24.19
CA GLY A 101 5.65 2.16 25.30
C GLY A 101 4.55 2.66 26.23
N LYS A 102 4.89 2.92 27.49
CA LYS A 102 3.94 3.44 28.50
C LYS A 102 3.92 4.96 28.63
N GLU A 103 4.83 5.66 27.99
CA GLU A 103 5.00 7.10 28.17
C GLU A 103 4.23 7.91 27.11
N SER A 104 3.45 8.90 27.57
CA SER A 104 2.76 9.80 26.65
C SER A 104 3.75 10.70 25.93
N MET A 105 3.70 10.71 24.59
CA MET A 105 4.57 11.58 23.80
C MET A 105 4.37 13.08 24.09
N ARG A 106 3.28 13.48 24.74
CA ARG A 106 3.07 14.88 25.16
C ARG A 106 4.01 15.28 26.29
N GLU A 107 4.41 14.31 27.14
CA GLU A 107 5.26 14.52 28.30
C GLU A 107 6.75 14.44 27.95
N LEU A 108 7.09 13.81 26.84
CA LEU A 108 8.45 13.66 26.37
C LEU A 108 8.95 14.90 25.62
N THR A 109 10.20 15.25 25.87
CA THR A 109 10.93 16.27 25.10
C THR A 109 11.27 15.74 23.69
N ASP A 110 11.53 16.63 22.74
CA ASP A 110 11.93 16.22 21.36
C ASP A 110 13.24 15.43 21.37
N SER A 111 14.15 15.69 22.32
CA SER A 111 15.39 14.92 22.50
C SER A 111 15.12 13.49 22.98
N GLU A 112 14.18 13.29 23.89
CA GLU A 112 13.78 11.96 24.35
C GLU A 112 13.09 11.20 23.24
N ILE A 113 12.13 11.82 22.54
CA ILE A 113 11.45 11.19 21.40
C ILE A 113 12.45 10.77 20.33
N SER A 114 13.42 11.61 19.99
CA SER A 114 14.42 11.32 18.97
C SER A 114 15.37 10.16 19.32
N ARG A 115 15.42 9.74 20.58
CA ARG A 115 16.15 8.52 20.99
C ARG A 115 15.34 7.25 20.84
N HIS A 116 14.02 7.36 20.74
CA HIS A 116 13.11 6.21 20.65
C HIS A 116 12.47 6.04 19.28
N LEU A 117 12.38 7.12 18.50
CA LEU A 117 11.68 7.16 17.23
C LEU A 117 12.54 7.83 16.16
N SER A 118 12.73 7.15 15.03
CA SER A 118 13.35 7.70 13.83
C SER A 118 12.35 7.72 12.66
N MET A 119 12.61 8.60 11.67
CA MET A 119 11.71 8.75 10.54
C MET A 119 12.42 9.05 9.23
N VAL A 120 11.79 8.59 8.15
CA VAL A 120 12.09 9.00 6.77
C VAL A 120 10.81 9.55 6.16
N MET A 121 10.85 10.79 5.71
CA MET A 121 9.72 11.46 5.06
C MET A 121 10.04 11.67 3.58
N THR A 122 9.00 11.76 2.77
CA THR A 122 9.11 11.97 1.31
C THR A 122 9.64 13.36 0.95
N GLU A 123 9.63 14.30 1.89
CA GLU A 123 10.08 15.68 1.66
C GLU A 123 11.59 15.73 1.40
N ARG A 124 11.97 16.49 0.37
CA ARG A 124 13.39 16.69 0.04
C ARG A 124 14.07 17.55 1.09
N ILE A 125 15.13 17.01 1.70
CA ILE A 125 16.01 17.80 2.56
C ILE A 125 16.92 18.63 1.66
N HIS A 126 16.86 19.95 1.79
CA HIS A 126 17.80 20.87 1.18
C HIS A 126 19.01 21.02 2.11
N THR A 127 20.13 20.41 1.76
CA THR A 127 21.39 20.53 2.49
C THR A 127 22.39 21.26 1.62
N GLU A 128 23.18 22.16 2.21
CA GLU A 128 24.29 22.79 1.52
C GLU A 128 25.61 22.09 1.92
N LEU A 129 26.42 21.73 0.92
CA LEU A 129 27.79 21.24 1.09
C LEU A 129 27.99 19.99 1.98
N LEU A 130 26.97 19.15 2.15
CA LEU A 130 27.10 17.90 2.90
C LEU A 130 27.33 16.71 1.97
N SER A 131 28.27 15.84 2.36
CA SER A 131 28.41 14.52 1.74
C SER A 131 27.26 13.58 2.18
N GLY A 132 27.06 12.49 1.44
CA GLY A 132 26.13 11.45 1.85
C GLY A 132 26.40 10.93 3.27
N ARG A 133 27.68 10.75 3.63
CA ARG A 133 28.11 10.32 4.96
C ARG A 133 27.77 11.34 6.05
N ASP A 134 27.94 12.64 5.77
CA ASP A 134 27.60 13.71 6.72
C ASP A 134 26.09 13.73 6.98
N VAL A 135 25.25 13.54 5.94
CA VAL A 135 23.80 13.44 6.09
C VAL A 135 23.43 12.25 6.99
N VAL A 136 24.01 11.07 6.79
CA VAL A 136 23.77 9.92 7.67
C VAL A 136 24.22 10.21 9.09
N ALA A 137 25.36 10.88 9.28
CA ALA A 137 25.90 11.25 10.59
C ALA A 137 24.96 12.15 11.41
N THR A 138 24.09 12.96 10.75
CA THR A 138 23.07 13.75 11.47
C THR A 138 22.10 12.87 12.26
N GLY A 139 21.94 11.59 11.92
CA GLY A 139 21.16 10.63 12.69
C GLY A 139 21.69 10.39 14.10
N ARG A 140 22.97 10.73 14.37
CA ARG A 140 23.57 10.58 15.70
C ARG A 140 23.42 11.82 16.60
N TYR A 141 22.89 12.94 16.07
CA TYR A 141 22.72 14.18 16.87
C TYR A 141 21.98 14.01 18.20
N PRO A 142 20.95 13.16 18.35
CA PRO A 142 20.30 12.93 19.64
C PRO A 142 21.22 12.40 20.74
N TYR A 143 22.39 11.88 20.37
CA TYR A 143 23.38 11.27 21.29
C TYR A 143 24.61 12.14 21.47
N THR A 144 24.75 13.24 20.74
CA THR A 144 25.88 14.17 20.87
C THR A 144 25.58 15.23 21.94
N GLY A 145 26.65 15.78 22.53
CA GLY A 145 26.52 16.92 23.42
C GLY A 145 26.25 18.23 22.67
N ARG A 146 26.30 19.38 23.39
CA ARG A 146 26.03 20.72 22.85
C ARG A 146 26.89 21.11 21.63
N LEU A 147 28.08 20.52 21.48
CA LEU A 147 28.98 20.80 20.37
C LEU A 147 28.73 19.92 19.13
N GLY A 148 27.82 18.97 19.19
CA GLY A 148 27.49 18.09 18.04
C GLY A 148 28.64 17.19 17.59
N ILE A 149 29.68 16.96 18.43
CA ILE A 149 30.85 16.17 18.08
C ILE A 149 30.51 14.69 18.20
N LEU A 150 30.70 13.93 17.12
CA LEU A 150 30.51 12.48 17.08
C LEU A 150 31.72 11.75 17.64
N SER A 151 31.48 10.74 18.47
CA SER A 151 32.49 9.80 18.96
C SER A 151 32.90 8.79 17.88
N GLN A 152 33.97 8.04 18.11
CA GLN A 152 34.35 6.93 17.24
C GLN A 152 33.24 5.87 17.13
N GLN A 153 32.49 5.66 18.20
CA GLN A 153 31.38 4.71 18.22
C GLN A 153 30.22 5.22 17.34
N ASP A 154 29.95 6.52 17.31
CA ASP A 154 28.94 7.10 16.43
C ASP A 154 29.33 6.95 14.96
N TRP A 155 30.58 7.21 14.62
CA TRP A 155 31.09 7.02 13.26
C TRP A 155 31.02 5.56 12.81
N LYS A 156 31.26 4.59 13.71
CA LYS A 156 31.07 3.17 13.42
C LYS A 156 29.62 2.86 13.07
N LYS A 157 28.64 3.40 13.83
CA LYS A 157 27.21 3.26 13.53
C LYS A 157 26.81 3.89 12.21
N VAL A 158 27.42 5.03 11.83
CA VAL A 158 27.24 5.66 10.52
C VAL A 158 27.67 4.72 9.40
N ASP A 159 28.89 4.17 9.50
CA ASP A 159 29.45 3.28 8.47
C ASP A 159 28.64 1.95 8.37
N GLU A 160 28.22 1.37 9.51
CA GLU A 160 27.35 0.20 9.55
C GLU A 160 25.98 0.48 8.88
N ALA A 161 25.39 1.64 9.13
CA ALA A 161 24.09 2.00 8.53
C ALA A 161 24.20 2.20 7.01
N ILE A 162 25.29 2.84 6.53
CA ILE A 162 25.56 3.01 5.10
C ILE A 162 25.75 1.65 4.41
N ALA A 163 26.48 0.74 5.06
CA ALA A 163 26.70 -0.61 4.53
C ALA A 163 25.39 -1.41 4.43
N LEU A 164 24.49 -1.29 5.43
CA LEU A 164 23.20 -1.98 5.45
C LEU A 164 22.27 -1.60 4.28
N VAL A 165 22.37 -0.37 3.79
CA VAL A 165 21.54 0.11 2.66
C VAL A 165 22.31 0.10 1.34
N HIS A 166 23.49 -0.51 1.29
CA HIS A 166 24.33 -0.60 0.10
C HIS A 166 24.58 0.77 -0.58
N ALA A 167 24.90 1.82 0.23
CA ALA A 167 25.13 3.17 -0.25
C ALA A 167 26.61 3.61 -0.16
N GLY A 168 27.54 2.66 -0.02
CA GLY A 168 28.99 2.96 0.13
C GLY A 168 29.58 3.72 -1.04
N GLU A 169 29.12 3.48 -2.27
CA GLU A 169 29.62 4.13 -3.49
C GLU A 169 29.32 5.63 -3.56
N VAL A 170 28.31 6.13 -2.84
CA VAL A 170 27.89 7.55 -2.86
C VAL A 170 28.13 8.29 -1.55
N GLN A 171 28.68 7.62 -0.54
CA GLN A 171 28.84 8.21 0.80
C GLN A 171 29.69 9.48 0.84
N GLN A 172 30.68 9.62 -0.06
CA GLN A 172 31.57 10.78 -0.14
C GLN A 172 31.12 11.82 -1.18
N GLN A 173 30.04 11.55 -1.93
CA GLN A 173 29.54 12.47 -2.94
C GLN A 173 28.67 13.57 -2.29
N ASP A 174 28.61 14.74 -2.94
CA ASP A 174 27.66 15.81 -2.56
C ASP A 174 26.22 15.27 -2.64
N PHE A 175 25.51 15.30 -1.52
CA PHE A 175 24.16 14.77 -1.38
C PHE A 175 23.16 15.37 -2.39
N ARG A 176 23.42 16.56 -2.93
CA ARG A 176 22.57 17.19 -3.96
C ARG A 176 22.80 16.60 -5.36
N ARG A 177 23.94 15.97 -5.60
CA ARG A 177 24.38 15.49 -6.93
C ARG A 177 24.09 14.01 -7.17
N ILE A 178 23.64 13.28 -6.15
CA ILE A 178 23.27 11.86 -6.26
C ILE A 178 21.84 11.70 -6.76
N SER A 179 21.51 10.52 -7.28
CA SER A 179 20.16 10.20 -7.74
C SER A 179 19.12 10.16 -6.60
N ASP A 180 17.84 10.29 -6.91
CA ASP A 180 16.77 10.22 -5.90
C ASP A 180 16.77 8.86 -5.17
N GLY A 181 17.05 7.76 -5.86
CA GLY A 181 17.19 6.44 -5.25
C GLY A 181 18.37 6.32 -4.28
N GLN A 182 19.54 6.88 -4.67
CA GLN A 182 20.71 6.95 -3.80
C GLN A 182 20.44 7.81 -2.57
N ARG A 183 19.74 8.94 -2.77
CA ARG A 183 19.32 9.83 -1.69
C ARG A 183 18.39 9.11 -0.71
N GLN A 184 17.41 8.37 -1.21
CA GLN A 184 16.47 7.62 -0.37
C GLN A 184 17.18 6.56 0.47
N ARG A 185 18.17 5.85 -0.10
CA ARG A 185 19.01 4.89 0.66
C ARG A 185 19.78 5.58 1.79
N LEU A 186 20.40 6.73 1.53
CA LEU A 186 21.11 7.49 2.56
C LEU A 186 20.18 8.05 3.64
N MET A 187 18.95 8.45 3.27
CA MET A 187 17.95 8.87 4.24
C MET A 187 17.48 7.71 5.14
N LEU A 188 17.33 6.51 4.57
CA LEU A 188 17.08 5.31 5.36
C LEU A 188 18.27 4.98 6.26
N ALA A 189 19.53 5.06 5.75
CA ALA A 189 20.73 4.89 6.57
C ALA A 189 20.77 5.88 7.75
N ARG A 190 20.42 7.14 7.52
CA ARG A 190 20.29 8.16 8.57
C ARG A 190 19.32 7.74 9.67
N ALA A 191 18.14 7.25 9.30
CA ALA A 191 17.15 6.77 10.27
C ALA A 191 17.62 5.51 11.02
N ILE A 192 18.26 4.56 10.32
CA ILE A 192 18.85 3.35 10.92
C ILE A 192 19.99 3.70 11.89
N CYS A 193 20.85 4.66 11.51
CA CYS A 193 21.99 5.12 12.29
C CYS A 193 21.54 5.75 13.64
N GLN A 194 20.35 6.30 13.70
CA GLN A 194 19.75 6.84 14.90
C GLN A 194 19.53 5.78 15.99
N ASP A 195 19.43 4.48 15.61
CA ASP A 195 19.36 3.33 16.53
C ASP A 195 18.20 3.39 17.52
N THR A 196 17.01 3.55 16.99
CA THR A 196 15.75 3.71 17.72
C THR A 196 14.95 2.43 17.82
N GLN A 197 13.88 2.43 18.61
CA GLN A 197 12.96 1.30 18.78
C GLN A 197 11.77 1.36 17.81
N VAL A 198 11.46 2.55 17.28
CA VAL A 198 10.39 2.78 16.31
C VAL A 198 10.96 3.44 15.06
N LEU A 199 10.58 2.94 13.89
CA LEU A 199 10.93 3.50 12.59
C LEU A 199 9.66 3.88 11.82
N ILE A 200 9.53 5.15 11.45
CA ILE A 200 8.42 5.67 10.65
C ILE A 200 8.90 6.01 9.25
N LEU A 201 8.19 5.50 8.24
CA LEU A 201 8.56 5.66 6.84
C LEU A 201 7.36 6.14 6.03
N ASP A 202 7.47 7.32 5.43
CA ASP A 202 6.46 7.82 4.52
C ASP A 202 6.88 7.53 3.08
N GLU A 203 6.19 6.59 2.44
CA GLU A 203 6.43 6.14 1.07
C GLU A 203 7.90 5.78 0.77
N PRO A 204 8.52 4.84 1.50
CA PRO A 204 9.95 4.56 1.38
C PRO A 204 10.38 4.01 0.00
N THR A 205 9.43 3.57 -0.82
CA THR A 205 9.65 3.01 -2.16
C THR A 205 9.45 4.00 -3.30
N SER A 206 9.00 5.22 -3.00
CA SER A 206 8.74 6.24 -4.02
C SER A 206 10.00 6.62 -4.79
N TYR A 207 9.86 6.81 -6.11
CA TYR A 207 10.95 7.18 -7.04
C TYR A 207 12.08 6.14 -7.20
N LEU A 208 11.90 4.92 -6.71
CA LEU A 208 12.86 3.83 -6.85
C LEU A 208 12.49 2.90 -8.01
N ASP A 209 13.49 2.33 -8.66
CA ASP A 209 13.28 1.19 -9.54
C ASP A 209 12.97 -0.10 -8.75
N MET A 210 12.54 -1.15 -9.45
CA MET A 210 12.08 -2.40 -8.85
C MET A 210 13.15 -3.06 -7.97
N GLY A 211 14.42 -3.05 -8.40
CA GLY A 211 15.51 -3.67 -7.64
C GLY A 211 15.71 -2.98 -6.30
N PHE A 212 15.82 -1.65 -6.32
CA PHE A 212 16.00 -0.87 -5.08
C PHE A 212 14.78 -0.91 -4.16
N LYS A 213 13.54 -0.97 -4.70
CA LYS A 213 12.34 -1.18 -3.87
C LYS A 213 12.44 -2.46 -3.05
N LEU A 214 12.79 -3.56 -3.71
CA LEU A 214 12.93 -4.86 -3.06
C LEU A 214 14.06 -4.86 -2.02
N ASP A 215 15.20 -4.25 -2.32
CA ASP A 215 16.34 -4.15 -1.40
C ASP A 215 15.97 -3.37 -0.13
N ILE A 216 15.31 -2.22 -0.27
CA ILE A 216 14.85 -1.40 0.86
C ILE A 216 13.85 -2.17 1.72
N LEU A 217 12.84 -2.78 1.11
CA LEU A 217 11.83 -3.54 1.86
C LEU A 217 12.43 -4.77 2.55
N THR A 218 13.38 -5.45 1.90
CA THR A 218 14.13 -6.55 2.52
C THR A 218 14.94 -6.08 3.72
N THR A 219 15.60 -4.93 3.60
CA THR A 219 16.35 -4.30 4.70
C THR A 219 15.43 -3.93 5.87
N ILE A 220 14.28 -3.29 5.59
CA ILE A 220 13.28 -2.94 6.62
C ILE A 220 12.80 -4.20 7.34
N ARG A 221 12.44 -5.26 6.60
CA ARG A 221 12.02 -6.54 7.20
C ARG A 221 13.10 -7.16 8.06
N MET A 222 14.34 -7.16 7.59
CA MET A 222 15.48 -7.67 8.34
C MET A 222 15.67 -6.90 9.65
N LEU A 223 15.57 -5.56 9.61
CA LEU A 223 15.66 -4.70 10.79
C LEU A 223 14.53 -4.96 11.77
N ALA A 224 13.28 -5.03 11.30
CA ALA A 224 12.14 -5.35 12.13
C ALA A 224 12.38 -6.67 12.89
N ARG A 225 12.72 -7.74 12.18
CA ARG A 225 12.87 -9.07 12.79
C ARG A 225 14.14 -9.22 13.63
N LYS A 226 15.32 -8.79 13.16
CA LYS A 226 16.59 -9.02 13.86
C LYS A 226 16.87 -8.01 14.98
N LYS A 227 16.42 -6.77 14.82
CA LYS A 227 16.61 -5.71 15.84
C LYS A 227 15.35 -5.46 16.69
N ASN A 228 14.30 -6.23 16.47
CA ASN A 228 13.01 -6.06 17.16
C ASN A 228 12.44 -4.65 16.99
N LEU A 229 12.64 -4.06 15.81
CA LEU A 229 12.25 -2.71 15.48
C LEU A 229 10.77 -2.65 15.12
N ALA A 230 9.98 -1.83 15.79
CA ALA A 230 8.60 -1.55 15.42
C ALA A 230 8.58 -0.60 14.21
N VAL A 231 7.90 -0.98 13.12
CA VAL A 231 7.87 -0.19 11.89
C VAL A 231 6.44 0.24 11.57
N ILE A 232 6.26 1.54 11.31
CA ILE A 232 5.03 2.06 10.71
C ILE A 232 5.38 2.71 9.39
N MET A 233 4.73 2.31 8.30
CA MET A 233 5.00 2.92 7.00
C MET A 233 3.73 3.14 6.18
N SER A 234 3.79 4.06 5.23
CA SER A 234 2.81 4.19 4.16
C SER A 234 3.36 3.57 2.87
N LEU A 235 2.51 2.87 2.13
CA LEU A 235 2.84 2.35 0.80
C LEU A 235 1.70 2.63 -0.18
N HIS A 236 2.08 2.86 -1.45
CA HIS A 236 1.15 2.96 -2.58
C HIS A 236 1.05 1.67 -3.37
N GLU A 237 2.12 0.89 -3.42
CA GLU A 237 2.18 -0.39 -4.13
C GLU A 237 1.52 -1.49 -3.29
N LEU A 238 0.30 -1.87 -3.70
CA LEU A 238 -0.53 -2.82 -2.98
C LEU A 238 0.09 -4.22 -2.90
N ASP A 239 0.75 -4.65 -3.97
CA ASP A 239 1.44 -5.94 -4.03
C ASP A 239 2.65 -5.99 -3.07
N LEU A 240 3.34 -4.86 -2.88
CA LEU A 240 4.43 -4.76 -1.91
C LEU A 240 3.89 -4.67 -0.48
N ALA A 241 2.81 -3.92 -0.25
CA ALA A 241 2.15 -3.85 1.05
C ALA A 241 1.69 -5.24 1.51
N GLN A 242 1.08 -6.03 0.62
CA GLN A 242 0.66 -7.40 0.90
C GLN A 242 1.83 -8.32 1.31
N LYS A 243 3.02 -8.12 0.72
CA LYS A 243 4.17 -9.00 0.95
C LYS A 243 5.03 -8.63 2.15
N ILE A 244 5.02 -7.36 2.58
CA ILE A 244 5.93 -6.86 3.62
C ILE A 244 5.26 -6.75 4.98
N SER A 245 3.96 -6.48 5.04
CA SER A 245 3.25 -6.10 6.26
C SER A 245 2.88 -7.28 7.13
N ASP A 246 2.86 -7.09 8.43
CA ASP A 246 2.20 -7.97 9.39
C ASP A 246 0.76 -7.52 9.60
N THR A 247 0.56 -6.22 9.70
CA THR A 247 -0.74 -5.57 9.87
C THR A 247 -0.89 -4.46 8.85
N ILE A 248 -2.08 -4.34 8.28
CA ILE A 248 -2.44 -3.27 7.34
C ILE A 248 -3.59 -2.46 7.92
N ALA A 249 -3.45 -1.13 7.94
CA ALA A 249 -4.51 -0.21 8.30
C ALA A 249 -4.95 0.59 7.06
N CYS A 250 -6.24 0.51 6.75
CA CYS A 250 -6.84 1.11 5.57
C CYS A 250 -7.44 2.47 5.88
N VAL A 251 -6.90 3.53 5.27
CA VAL A 251 -7.36 4.90 5.46
C VAL A 251 -8.39 5.25 4.39
N LYS A 252 -9.63 5.57 4.82
CA LYS A 252 -10.75 5.91 3.92
C LYS A 252 -11.59 7.04 4.51
N GLY A 253 -11.78 8.10 3.71
CA GLY A 253 -12.53 9.26 4.20
C GLY A 253 -11.86 9.90 5.41
N ASP A 254 -12.57 9.99 6.53
CA ASP A 254 -12.12 10.62 7.75
C ASP A 254 -11.74 9.65 8.88
N ARG A 255 -11.46 8.38 8.56
CA ARG A 255 -11.19 7.33 9.56
C ARG A 255 -10.26 6.24 9.07
N ILE A 256 -9.80 5.41 9.99
CA ILE A 256 -9.30 4.07 9.70
C ILE A 256 -10.53 3.16 9.51
N ASP A 257 -10.74 2.70 8.29
CA ASP A 257 -11.95 1.96 7.92
C ASP A 257 -11.82 0.47 8.22
N ARG A 258 -10.61 -0.08 8.07
CA ARG A 258 -10.33 -1.50 8.36
C ARG A 258 -8.88 -1.69 8.82
N VAL A 259 -8.67 -2.61 9.74
CA VAL A 259 -7.34 -3.06 10.19
C VAL A 259 -7.36 -4.59 10.20
N GLY A 260 -6.29 -5.23 9.73
CA GLY A 260 -6.16 -6.67 9.72
C GLY A 260 -4.87 -7.16 9.09
N THR A 261 -4.70 -8.47 8.99
CA THR A 261 -3.60 -9.08 8.26
C THR A 261 -3.72 -8.83 6.75
N PRO A 262 -2.63 -8.96 5.98
CA PRO A 262 -2.72 -8.87 4.52
C PRO A 262 -3.81 -9.78 3.94
N GLU A 263 -3.91 -11.03 4.41
CA GLU A 263 -4.88 -12.01 3.94
C GLU A 263 -6.34 -11.55 4.19
N GLU A 264 -6.60 -10.93 5.33
CA GLU A 264 -7.92 -10.38 5.67
C GLU A 264 -8.27 -9.16 4.83
N ILE A 265 -7.31 -8.25 4.61
CA ILE A 265 -7.52 -7.00 3.86
C ILE A 265 -7.69 -7.28 2.37
N PHE A 266 -6.90 -8.20 1.80
CA PHE A 266 -6.93 -8.54 0.39
C PHE A 266 -7.98 -9.64 0.06
N SER A 267 -8.76 -10.08 1.05
CA SER A 267 -9.88 -10.98 0.81
C SER A 267 -11.08 -10.26 0.16
N GLY A 268 -11.75 -10.94 -0.78
CA GLY A 268 -12.93 -10.40 -1.46
C GLY A 268 -12.67 -9.10 -2.23
N ASN A 269 -13.65 -8.19 -2.28
CA ASN A 269 -13.62 -6.99 -3.11
C ASN A 269 -13.33 -5.69 -2.33
N TYR A 270 -12.80 -5.80 -1.11
CA TYR A 270 -12.63 -4.61 -0.26
C TYR A 270 -11.60 -3.62 -0.82
N VAL A 271 -10.46 -4.10 -1.30
CA VAL A 271 -9.40 -3.24 -1.85
C VAL A 271 -9.90 -2.49 -3.10
N GLN A 272 -10.67 -3.16 -3.97
CA GLN A 272 -11.29 -2.50 -5.12
C GLN A 272 -12.23 -1.36 -4.69
N GLN A 273 -13.04 -1.59 -3.64
CA GLN A 273 -13.94 -0.56 -3.08
C GLN A 273 -13.17 0.58 -2.39
N LEU A 274 -12.03 0.28 -1.75
CA LEU A 274 -11.17 1.28 -1.11
C LEU A 274 -10.59 2.25 -2.13
N TYR A 275 -10.14 1.74 -3.28
CA TYR A 275 -9.51 2.53 -4.34
C TYR A 275 -10.49 2.96 -5.44
N GLY A 276 -11.74 2.55 -5.39
CA GLY A 276 -12.76 2.93 -6.38
C GLY A 276 -12.52 2.31 -7.76
N VAL A 277 -11.86 1.13 -7.83
CA VAL A 277 -11.63 0.40 -9.07
C VAL A 277 -12.68 -0.69 -9.28
N LYS A 278 -12.99 -1.03 -10.54
CA LYS A 278 -13.94 -2.11 -10.86
C LYS A 278 -13.38 -3.46 -10.40
N PRO A 279 -14.22 -4.40 -9.94
CA PRO A 279 -13.74 -5.71 -9.46
C PRO A 279 -12.86 -6.46 -10.46
N GLN A 280 -13.11 -6.32 -11.76
CA GLN A 280 -12.34 -6.99 -12.81
C GLN A 280 -10.98 -6.32 -13.08
N GLN A 281 -10.74 -5.10 -12.59
CA GLN A 281 -9.51 -4.35 -12.87
C GLN A 281 -8.39 -4.64 -11.87
N PHE A 282 -8.66 -5.33 -10.78
CA PHE A 282 -7.67 -5.65 -9.76
C PHE A 282 -7.92 -7.05 -9.19
N GLU A 283 -6.89 -7.89 -9.24
CA GLU A 283 -6.89 -9.23 -8.64
C GLU A 283 -6.23 -9.17 -7.25
N PRO A 284 -7.02 -9.29 -6.16
CA PRO A 284 -6.49 -9.11 -4.80
C PRO A 284 -5.43 -10.13 -4.40
N GLN A 285 -5.53 -11.39 -4.86
CA GLN A 285 -4.61 -12.44 -4.45
C GLN A 285 -3.20 -12.27 -5.03
N THR A 286 -3.11 -11.75 -6.24
CA THR A 286 -1.84 -11.57 -6.95
C THR A 286 -1.36 -10.12 -6.98
N GLY A 287 -2.24 -9.17 -6.66
CA GLY A 287 -1.98 -7.72 -6.81
C GLY A 287 -1.96 -7.26 -8.28
N GLN A 288 -2.40 -8.08 -9.22
CA GLN A 288 -2.40 -7.74 -10.63
C GLN A 288 -3.46 -6.71 -10.98
N VAL A 289 -3.09 -5.76 -11.84
CA VAL A 289 -3.97 -4.71 -12.36
C VAL A 289 -4.27 -5.00 -13.83
N PHE A 290 -5.55 -4.91 -14.20
CA PHE A 290 -6.01 -5.09 -15.56
C PHE A 290 -6.63 -3.81 -16.10
N MET A 291 -6.35 -3.54 -17.38
CA MET A 291 -7.01 -2.45 -18.10
C MET A 291 -8.44 -2.86 -18.46
N GLU A 292 -9.24 -1.89 -18.86
CA GLU A 292 -10.62 -2.15 -19.27
C GLU A 292 -10.67 -3.07 -20.49
N ARG A 293 -11.57 -4.06 -20.45
CA ARG A 293 -11.72 -5.02 -21.56
C ARG A 293 -12.33 -4.36 -22.79
N PRO A 294 -11.97 -4.80 -24.00
CA PRO A 294 -12.63 -4.37 -25.22
C PRO A 294 -14.12 -4.72 -25.20
N GLU A 295 -14.95 -3.75 -25.59
CA GLU A 295 -16.39 -3.97 -25.70
C GLU A 295 -16.78 -4.56 -27.05
N GLY A 296 -17.81 -5.38 -27.10
CA GLY A 296 -18.37 -5.93 -28.32
C GLY A 296 -18.50 -7.46 -28.35
N ILE A 297 -18.93 -7.96 -29.50
CA ILE A 297 -19.05 -9.41 -29.74
C ILE A 297 -17.63 -9.95 -30.02
N PRO A 298 -17.24 -11.08 -29.41
CA PRO A 298 -15.92 -11.68 -29.66
C PRO A 298 -15.63 -11.91 -31.13
N GLU A 299 -14.55 -11.31 -31.62
CA GLU A 299 -14.08 -11.51 -32.99
C GLU A 299 -13.02 -12.63 -33.07
N VAL A 300 -12.29 -12.83 -31.97
CA VAL A 300 -11.19 -13.79 -31.86
C VAL A 300 -11.51 -14.79 -30.76
N PHE A 301 -11.26 -16.06 -31.02
CA PHE A 301 -11.24 -17.09 -29.99
C PHE A 301 -9.80 -17.44 -29.65
N VAL A 302 -9.41 -17.34 -28.36
CA VAL A 302 -8.05 -17.65 -27.91
C VAL A 302 -8.07 -18.97 -27.13
N ILE A 303 -7.34 -19.95 -27.63
CA ILE A 303 -7.08 -21.22 -26.95
C ILE A 303 -5.75 -21.05 -26.19
N GLY A 304 -5.82 -20.97 -24.86
CA GLY A 304 -4.69 -20.78 -23.94
C GLY A 304 -4.71 -21.78 -22.80
N GLY A 305 -3.80 -21.61 -21.87
CA GLY A 305 -3.64 -22.40 -20.65
C GLY A 305 -2.19 -22.38 -20.17
N GLY A 306 -1.99 -22.46 -18.84
CA GLY A 306 -0.66 -22.45 -18.24
C GLY A 306 0.13 -21.16 -18.46
N GLY A 307 -0.55 -20.03 -18.63
CA GLY A 307 0.06 -18.72 -18.86
C GLY A 307 0.35 -18.37 -20.31
N THR A 308 0.15 -19.30 -21.25
CA THR A 308 0.50 -19.11 -22.69
C THR A 308 -0.36 -18.06 -23.37
N GLY A 309 -1.62 -17.87 -22.92
CA GLY A 309 -2.57 -16.91 -23.48
C GLY A 309 -2.30 -15.45 -23.08
N LEU A 310 -1.57 -15.18 -21.97
CA LEU A 310 -1.41 -13.84 -21.41
C LEU A 310 -0.90 -12.80 -22.41
N ALA A 311 0.10 -13.14 -23.22
CA ALA A 311 0.64 -12.23 -24.23
C ALA A 311 -0.39 -11.90 -25.31
N VAL A 312 -1.21 -12.88 -25.70
CA VAL A 312 -2.29 -12.72 -26.69
C VAL A 312 -3.40 -11.84 -26.12
N TYR A 313 -3.85 -12.09 -24.87
CA TYR A 313 -4.90 -11.29 -24.23
C TYR A 313 -4.50 -9.80 -24.15
N ASN A 314 -3.28 -9.52 -23.67
CA ASN A 314 -2.76 -8.16 -23.59
C ASN A 314 -2.62 -7.49 -24.98
N ARG A 315 -2.26 -8.22 -26.02
CA ARG A 315 -2.19 -7.72 -27.38
C ARG A 315 -3.57 -7.34 -27.91
N LEU A 316 -4.55 -8.24 -27.78
CA LEU A 316 -5.93 -8.01 -28.23
C LEU A 316 -6.57 -6.84 -27.46
N GLN A 317 -6.31 -6.75 -26.16
CA GLN A 317 -6.75 -5.62 -25.33
C GLN A 317 -6.17 -4.28 -25.85
N ARG A 318 -4.86 -4.21 -26.12
CA ARG A 318 -4.23 -2.99 -26.67
C ARG A 318 -4.77 -2.59 -28.05
N GLN A 319 -5.20 -3.57 -28.85
CA GLN A 319 -5.80 -3.35 -30.17
C GLN A 319 -7.30 -3.08 -30.10
N ASN A 320 -7.88 -3.09 -28.90
CA ASN A 320 -9.33 -2.96 -28.66
C ASN A 320 -10.16 -4.01 -29.44
N ILE A 321 -9.66 -5.24 -29.56
CA ILE A 321 -10.33 -6.36 -30.24
C ILE A 321 -11.00 -7.22 -29.19
N PRO A 322 -12.35 -7.33 -29.18
CA PRO A 322 -13.06 -8.20 -28.26
C PRO A 322 -12.78 -9.68 -28.58
N PHE A 323 -12.52 -10.49 -27.56
CA PHE A 323 -12.18 -11.87 -27.72
C PHE A 323 -12.87 -12.78 -26.69
N ALA A 324 -12.95 -14.05 -27.03
CA ALA A 324 -13.33 -15.11 -26.12
C ALA A 324 -12.10 -15.95 -25.78
N ALA A 325 -12.02 -16.45 -24.55
CA ALA A 325 -10.90 -17.27 -24.09
C ALA A 325 -11.40 -18.62 -23.55
N GLY A 326 -10.64 -19.66 -23.74
CA GLY A 326 -10.91 -20.96 -23.13
C GLY A 326 -10.35 -22.15 -23.94
N ILE A 327 -10.52 -23.37 -23.41
CA ILE A 327 -11.16 -23.69 -22.12
C ILE A 327 -10.07 -23.69 -21.05
N LEU A 328 -10.29 -22.93 -19.97
CA LEU A 328 -9.34 -22.79 -18.87
C LEU A 328 -9.84 -23.54 -17.63
N GLN A 329 -8.92 -23.95 -16.78
CA GLN A 329 -9.25 -24.31 -15.40
C GLN A 329 -9.33 -23.03 -14.54
N GLU A 330 -10.26 -22.96 -13.57
CA GLU A 330 -10.40 -21.77 -12.71
C GLU A 330 -9.16 -21.49 -11.82
N ASN A 331 -8.30 -22.49 -11.64
CA ASN A 331 -7.00 -22.34 -10.97
C ASN A 331 -5.81 -22.15 -11.93
N ASP A 332 -6.06 -21.96 -13.24
CA ASP A 332 -5.00 -21.63 -14.18
C ASP A 332 -4.46 -20.22 -13.92
N VAL A 333 -3.15 -20.06 -14.02
CA VAL A 333 -2.45 -18.79 -13.78
C VAL A 333 -2.96 -17.64 -14.67
N GLU A 334 -3.52 -17.95 -15.85
CA GLU A 334 -4.07 -16.93 -16.76
C GLU A 334 -5.58 -16.70 -16.60
N TYR A 335 -6.27 -17.48 -15.75
CA TYR A 335 -7.72 -17.38 -15.60
C TYR A 335 -8.18 -15.99 -15.14
N ALA A 336 -7.47 -15.39 -14.17
CA ALA A 336 -7.76 -14.03 -13.69
C ALA A 336 -7.66 -13.01 -14.83
N ALA A 337 -6.60 -13.07 -15.64
CA ALA A 337 -6.41 -12.18 -16.77
C ALA A 337 -7.46 -12.41 -17.88
N ALA A 338 -7.77 -13.66 -18.20
CA ALA A 338 -8.83 -14.00 -19.14
C ALA A 338 -10.18 -13.44 -18.66
N SER A 339 -10.53 -13.63 -17.39
CA SER A 339 -11.78 -13.15 -16.79
C SER A 339 -11.89 -11.62 -16.79
N ALA A 340 -10.76 -10.93 -16.64
CA ALA A 340 -10.71 -9.46 -16.67
C ALA A 340 -10.81 -8.89 -18.10
N LEU A 341 -10.12 -9.50 -19.06
CA LEU A 341 -9.86 -8.91 -20.37
C LEU A 341 -10.74 -9.49 -21.49
N ALA A 342 -11.20 -10.74 -21.39
CA ALA A 342 -12.05 -11.34 -22.41
C ALA A 342 -13.52 -10.90 -22.26
N ALA A 343 -14.24 -10.82 -23.38
CA ALA A 343 -15.68 -10.60 -23.40
C ALA A 343 -16.45 -11.79 -22.81
N CYS A 344 -15.93 -13.01 -23.01
CA CYS A 344 -16.40 -14.22 -22.31
C CYS A 344 -15.26 -15.23 -22.14
N VAL A 345 -15.33 -16.00 -21.04
CA VAL A 345 -14.39 -17.08 -20.73
C VAL A 345 -15.16 -18.38 -20.61
N PHE A 346 -14.61 -19.42 -21.22
CA PHE A 346 -15.07 -20.81 -21.04
C PHE A 346 -14.13 -21.46 -20.05
N SER A 347 -14.66 -21.83 -18.89
CA SER A 347 -13.85 -22.42 -17.81
C SER A 347 -14.51 -23.64 -17.20
N GLU A 348 -13.70 -24.41 -16.51
CA GLU A 348 -14.13 -25.54 -15.69
C GLU A 348 -13.56 -25.36 -14.28
N LYS A 349 -14.22 -25.93 -13.29
CA LYS A 349 -13.75 -25.89 -11.89
C LYS A 349 -12.36 -26.49 -11.77
N ALA A 350 -11.58 -25.96 -10.85
CA ALA A 350 -10.24 -26.44 -10.55
C ALA A 350 -10.20 -27.97 -10.40
N PHE A 351 -9.30 -28.62 -11.12
CA PHE A 351 -9.08 -30.06 -11.10
C PHE A 351 -10.22 -30.95 -11.64
N PHE A 352 -11.30 -30.35 -12.16
CA PHE A 352 -12.34 -31.13 -12.84
C PHE A 352 -12.03 -31.27 -14.34
N PRO A 353 -12.38 -32.43 -14.96
CA PRO A 353 -12.26 -32.56 -16.39
C PRO A 353 -13.21 -31.63 -17.12
N VAL A 354 -12.81 -31.17 -18.31
CA VAL A 354 -13.67 -30.31 -19.12
C VAL A 354 -14.95 -31.06 -19.50
N SER A 355 -16.11 -30.52 -19.09
CA SER A 355 -17.42 -31.10 -19.38
C SER A 355 -17.77 -30.99 -20.88
N GLU A 356 -18.62 -31.89 -21.36
CA GLU A 356 -19.13 -31.80 -22.74
C GLU A 356 -19.94 -30.53 -22.98
N GLU A 357 -20.64 -30.04 -21.96
CA GLU A 357 -21.40 -28.80 -22.05
C GLU A 357 -20.49 -27.61 -22.30
N THR A 358 -19.45 -27.44 -21.46
CA THR A 358 -18.45 -26.35 -21.60
C THR A 358 -17.77 -26.44 -22.96
N PHE A 359 -17.40 -27.65 -23.38
CA PHE A 359 -16.78 -27.88 -24.69
C PHE A 359 -17.69 -27.46 -25.85
N LEU A 360 -18.95 -27.86 -25.84
CA LEU A 360 -19.91 -27.54 -26.93
C LEU A 360 -20.18 -26.02 -26.98
N ARG A 361 -20.30 -25.33 -25.83
CA ARG A 361 -20.46 -23.90 -25.76
C ARG A 361 -19.22 -23.16 -26.30
N ALA A 362 -18.02 -23.59 -25.94
CA ALA A 362 -16.75 -23.03 -26.44
C ALA A 362 -16.63 -23.23 -27.96
N LYS A 363 -16.98 -24.45 -28.48
CA LYS A 363 -16.98 -24.77 -29.87
C LYS A 363 -17.96 -23.93 -30.70
N GLN A 364 -19.15 -23.67 -30.16
CA GLN A 364 -20.15 -22.80 -30.79
C GLN A 364 -19.63 -21.36 -30.88
N MET A 365 -19.06 -20.81 -29.79
CA MET A 365 -18.45 -19.48 -29.78
C MET A 365 -17.29 -19.38 -30.78
N LEU A 366 -16.38 -20.35 -30.81
CA LEU A 366 -15.29 -20.40 -31.79
C LEU A 366 -15.85 -20.38 -33.22
N GLY A 367 -16.94 -21.11 -33.46
CA GLY A 367 -17.63 -21.09 -34.77
C GLY A 367 -18.15 -19.72 -35.18
N SER A 368 -18.55 -18.87 -34.24
CA SER A 368 -19.04 -17.50 -34.51
C SER A 368 -17.91 -16.47 -34.64
N CYS A 369 -16.74 -16.71 -34.03
CA CYS A 369 -15.59 -15.80 -34.15
C CYS A 369 -15.04 -15.77 -35.58
N LYS A 370 -14.42 -14.65 -35.97
CA LYS A 370 -13.74 -14.50 -37.28
C LYS A 370 -12.47 -15.36 -37.36
N THR A 371 -11.69 -15.36 -36.29
CA THR A 371 -10.39 -16.03 -36.20
C THR A 371 -10.21 -16.77 -34.89
N CYS A 372 -9.25 -17.71 -34.87
CA CYS A 372 -8.83 -18.44 -33.67
C CYS A 372 -7.31 -18.36 -33.55
N ILE A 373 -6.82 -17.99 -32.38
CA ILE A 373 -5.41 -18.01 -32.01
C ILE A 373 -5.22 -19.16 -31.01
N CYS A 374 -4.34 -20.10 -31.33
CA CYS A 374 -3.92 -21.11 -30.39
C CYS A 374 -2.55 -20.73 -29.81
N ALA A 375 -2.51 -20.40 -28.52
CA ALA A 375 -1.29 -20.07 -27.79
C ALA A 375 -0.62 -21.32 -27.19
N LEU A 376 -1.30 -22.48 -27.20
CA LEU A 376 -0.75 -23.73 -26.69
C LEU A 376 0.23 -24.34 -27.72
N THR A 377 1.38 -24.76 -27.25
CA THR A 377 2.39 -25.49 -28.05
C THR A 377 2.27 -27.00 -27.90
N GLU A 378 1.71 -27.45 -26.75
CA GLU A 378 1.59 -28.87 -26.43
C GLU A 378 0.19 -29.20 -25.92
N PHE A 379 -0.25 -30.43 -26.24
CA PHE A 379 -1.52 -30.98 -25.79
C PHE A 379 -1.30 -32.29 -25.06
N GLY A 380 -1.81 -32.38 -23.84
CA GLY A 380 -1.80 -33.55 -22.97
C GLY A 380 -3.22 -34.01 -22.60
N PRO A 381 -3.34 -35.02 -21.74
CA PRO A 381 -4.64 -35.55 -21.33
C PRO A 381 -5.58 -34.51 -20.70
N TYR A 382 -5.03 -33.51 -19.99
CA TYR A 382 -5.83 -32.52 -19.28
C TYR A 382 -6.36 -31.40 -20.18
N ASN A 383 -5.76 -31.15 -21.33
CA ASN A 383 -6.20 -30.15 -22.31
C ASN A 383 -6.61 -30.73 -23.66
N GLU A 384 -6.96 -32.03 -23.69
CA GLU A 384 -7.42 -32.75 -24.89
C GLU A 384 -8.61 -32.06 -25.57
N LYS A 385 -9.54 -31.47 -24.80
CA LYS A 385 -10.66 -30.72 -25.35
C LYS A 385 -10.19 -29.44 -26.08
N ASN A 386 -9.11 -28.80 -25.60
CA ASN A 386 -8.49 -27.69 -26.31
C ASN A 386 -7.84 -28.12 -27.63
N ARG A 387 -7.25 -29.32 -27.70
CA ARG A 387 -6.79 -29.92 -28.96
C ARG A 387 -7.93 -30.11 -29.95
N GLN A 388 -9.07 -30.63 -29.48
CA GLN A 388 -10.26 -30.80 -30.31
C GLN A 388 -10.83 -29.46 -30.82
N LEU A 389 -10.82 -28.39 -30.00
CA LEU A 389 -11.18 -27.05 -30.45
C LEU A 389 -10.20 -26.54 -31.52
N TYR A 390 -8.92 -26.73 -31.34
CA TYR A 390 -7.90 -26.32 -32.30
C TYR A 390 -8.07 -27.03 -33.64
N GLU A 391 -8.28 -28.36 -33.64
CA GLU A 391 -8.55 -29.13 -34.85
C GLU A 391 -9.87 -28.70 -35.53
N TYR A 392 -10.88 -28.33 -34.76
CA TYR A 392 -12.11 -27.74 -35.27
C TYR A 392 -11.86 -26.39 -35.94
N ALA A 393 -11.08 -25.50 -35.31
CA ALA A 393 -10.69 -24.23 -35.91
C ALA A 393 -9.94 -24.37 -37.21
N LYS A 394 -9.02 -25.37 -37.32
CA LYS A 394 -8.32 -25.71 -38.55
C LYS A 394 -9.29 -26.15 -39.67
N LYS A 395 -10.26 -26.97 -39.34
CA LYS A 395 -11.28 -27.42 -40.31
C LYS A 395 -12.12 -26.26 -40.85
N LEU A 396 -12.33 -25.23 -40.06
CA LEU A 396 -13.04 -24.01 -40.45
C LEU A 396 -12.15 -22.98 -41.18
N GLY A 397 -10.85 -23.22 -41.29
CA GLY A 397 -9.89 -22.27 -41.87
C GLY A 397 -9.72 -20.99 -41.06
N LYS A 398 -9.98 -21.03 -39.71
CA LYS A 398 -9.96 -19.87 -38.85
C LYS A 398 -8.68 -19.69 -38.06
N VAL A 399 -7.77 -20.63 -38.09
CA VAL A 399 -6.51 -20.54 -37.34
C VAL A 399 -5.63 -19.45 -37.95
N CYS A 400 -5.22 -18.51 -37.06
CA CYS A 400 -4.28 -17.43 -37.39
C CYS A 400 -3.08 -17.54 -36.42
N ALA A 401 -1.87 -17.38 -36.96
CA ALA A 401 -0.66 -17.35 -36.11
C ALA A 401 -0.46 -15.98 -35.45
N GLU A 402 -0.89 -14.91 -36.12
CA GLU A 402 -0.78 -13.50 -35.64
C GLU A 402 -1.97 -12.67 -36.15
N ILE A 403 -2.41 -11.72 -35.34
CA ILE A 403 -3.32 -10.62 -35.73
C ILE A 403 -2.53 -9.33 -35.65
#